data_125bb879342433fa8f4061defec1e54b
#
_entry.id   125bb879342433fa8f4061defec1e54b
#
_cell.length_a   1.000
_cell.length_b   1.000
_cell.length_c   1.000
_cell.angle_alpha   90.00
_cell.angle_beta   90.00
_cell.angle_gamma   90.00
#
_symmetry.space_group_name_H-M   'P 1'
#
loop_
_entity.id
_entity.type
_entity.pdbx_description
1 polymer ?
#
loop_
_entity_poly.entity_id
_entity_poly.type
_entity_poly.pdbx_seq_one_letter_code
_entity_poly.pdbx_strand_id
1 'polypeptide(L)'
;AGWTKSFGSGWKDVCILKLNSKGEIEWQKTFGAKDYDEANSIQQTADGGYIVAGDKGGDVYILKLNSKGEIEWQKTFGGDGFDIATSIQQTTDGGFIIAGWTSSFGSEEADVYILKLNSKGEIDWQKTFGDQVVDQANSIQQTKDGGYIVAGVTGSFWIWEQDAYILKLNSKGEIEWQKTFGGDGFDIATSIQQTTDGGYIAAGWTESFGSGEYDAYVLKLNSKGEVEWQKTFGGKDYDEANSIQQTTDGGYIVAGWTKSFGS
;
A
#
# COMPACT_ATOMS: atom_id res chain seq x y z
N ALA A 1 -5.21 -11.88 1.86
CA ALA A 1 -4.62 -11.97 3.20
C ALA A 1 -5.32 -11.01 4.13
N GLY A 2 -5.16 -11.20 5.40
CA GLY A 2 -5.73 -10.37 6.45
C GLY A 2 -5.39 -10.95 7.81
N TRP A 3 -6.24 -10.71 8.79
CA TRP A 3 -6.06 -11.24 10.13
C TRP A 3 -7.29 -12.01 10.63
N THR A 4 -7.10 -12.82 11.64
CA THR A 4 -8.16 -13.59 12.30
C THR A 4 -7.98 -13.62 13.82
N LYS A 5 -9.11 -13.61 14.54
CA LYS A 5 -9.18 -13.94 15.97
C LYS A 5 -9.73 -15.36 16.23
N SER A 6 -10.25 -15.99 15.18
CA SER A 6 -10.95 -17.28 15.30
C SER A 6 -10.02 -18.48 15.17
N PHE A 7 -8.83 -18.28 14.58
CA PHE A 7 -7.85 -19.32 14.33
C PHE A 7 -6.47 -18.76 14.67
N GLY A 8 -5.65 -19.51 15.41
CA GLY A 8 -4.32 -19.09 15.79
C GLY A 8 -4.11 -19.07 17.30
N SER A 9 -3.03 -18.45 17.75
CA SER A 9 -2.59 -18.45 19.17
C SER A 9 -2.55 -17.07 19.82
N GLY A 10 -2.79 -15.98 19.06
CA GLY A 10 -2.65 -14.60 19.50
C GLY A 10 -3.96 -13.82 19.64
N TRP A 11 -3.85 -12.50 19.80
CA TRP A 11 -4.97 -11.59 19.75
C TRP A 11 -5.48 -11.38 18.32
N LYS A 12 -4.54 -11.36 17.37
CA LYS A 12 -4.77 -11.38 15.92
C LYS A 12 -3.62 -12.20 15.30
N ASP A 13 -3.94 -13.08 14.39
CA ASP A 13 -2.96 -13.84 13.61
C ASP A 13 -3.20 -13.58 12.12
N VAL A 14 -2.11 -13.51 11.33
CA VAL A 14 -2.18 -13.46 9.87
C VAL A 14 -3.00 -14.63 9.36
N CYS A 15 -3.98 -14.36 8.50
CA CYS A 15 -4.81 -15.37 7.84
C CYS A 15 -4.68 -15.28 6.33
N ILE A 16 -4.34 -16.40 5.70
CA ILE A 16 -4.20 -16.52 4.24
C ILE A 16 -5.09 -17.63 3.74
N LEU A 17 -5.89 -17.33 2.73
CA LEU A 17 -6.76 -18.28 2.02
C LEU A 17 -6.31 -18.41 0.58
N LYS A 18 -6.20 -19.65 0.10
CA LYS A 18 -6.08 -19.97 -1.33
C LYS A 18 -7.36 -20.63 -1.80
N LEU A 19 -7.96 -20.07 -2.83
CA LEU A 19 -9.15 -20.58 -3.46
C LEU A 19 -8.81 -21.16 -4.85
N ASN A 20 -9.53 -22.20 -5.25
CA ASN A 20 -9.49 -22.71 -6.61
C ASN A 20 -10.35 -21.84 -7.56
N SER A 21 -10.41 -22.19 -8.85
CA SER A 21 -11.20 -21.48 -9.86
C SER A 21 -12.71 -21.52 -9.64
N LYS A 22 -13.21 -22.38 -8.72
CA LYS A 22 -14.62 -22.47 -8.33
C LYS A 22 -14.95 -21.72 -7.05
N GLY A 23 -13.96 -21.06 -6.42
CA GLY A 23 -14.11 -20.36 -5.14
C GLY A 23 -14.07 -21.28 -3.91
N GLU A 24 -13.67 -22.56 -4.08
CA GLU A 24 -13.52 -23.51 -2.97
C GLU A 24 -12.15 -23.36 -2.33
N ILE A 25 -12.05 -23.55 -1.00
CA ILE A 25 -10.78 -23.45 -0.28
C ILE A 25 -9.87 -24.60 -0.67
N GLU A 26 -8.72 -24.31 -1.27
CA GLU A 26 -7.64 -25.28 -1.48
C GLU A 26 -6.83 -25.46 -0.21
N TRP A 27 -6.49 -24.34 0.43
CA TRP A 27 -5.86 -24.33 1.75
C TRP A 27 -6.13 -23.00 2.47
N GLN A 28 -6.05 -23.08 3.80
CA GLN A 28 -6.09 -21.96 4.71
C GLN A 28 -4.93 -22.12 5.69
N LYS A 29 -4.22 -21.03 5.95
CA LYS A 29 -3.07 -20.98 6.88
C LYS A 29 -3.18 -19.77 7.78
N THR A 30 -2.73 -19.94 9.02
CA THR A 30 -2.54 -18.87 9.97
C THR A 30 -1.07 -18.80 10.39
N PHE A 31 -0.57 -17.60 10.55
CA PHE A 31 0.80 -17.33 10.96
C PHE A 31 0.77 -16.24 12.02
N GLY A 32 1.53 -16.40 13.08
CA GLY A 32 1.57 -15.45 14.17
C GLY A 32 2.10 -16.08 15.46
N ALA A 33 2.06 -15.29 16.52
CA ALA A 33 2.47 -15.69 17.86
C ALA A 33 1.44 -15.19 18.89
N LYS A 34 1.87 -14.71 20.07
CA LYS A 34 0.97 -14.23 21.14
C LYS A 34 0.52 -12.78 20.94
N ASP A 35 1.18 -12.05 20.05
CA ASP A 35 0.97 -10.62 19.82
C ASP A 35 -0.02 -10.34 18.70
N TYR A 36 -0.07 -9.10 18.23
CA TYR A 36 -0.83 -8.70 17.05
C TYR A 36 0.01 -8.97 15.81
N ASP A 37 -0.51 -9.82 14.94
CA ASP A 37 0.11 -10.15 13.66
C ASP A 37 -0.94 -9.93 12.56
N GLU A 38 -0.68 -9.04 11.61
CA GLU A 38 -1.62 -8.66 10.56
C GLU A 38 -0.95 -8.70 9.19
N ALA A 39 -1.68 -9.14 8.16
CA ALA A 39 -1.24 -9.08 6.77
C ALA A 39 -2.05 -8.05 6.00
N ASN A 40 -1.37 -7.08 5.39
CA ASN A 40 -1.96 -5.98 4.65
C ASN A 40 -1.88 -6.19 3.14
N SER A 41 -0.86 -6.90 2.67
CA SER A 41 -0.62 -7.10 1.24
C SER A 41 -0.13 -8.51 0.94
N ILE A 42 -0.56 -9.05 -0.20
CA ILE A 42 -0.14 -10.36 -0.71
C ILE A 42 -0.04 -10.34 -2.23
N GLN A 43 0.99 -10.98 -2.76
CA GLN A 43 1.14 -11.19 -4.20
C GLN A 43 1.61 -12.62 -4.48
N GLN A 44 1.14 -13.22 -5.60
CA GLN A 44 1.74 -14.43 -6.12
C GLN A 44 3.09 -14.11 -6.76
N THR A 45 4.10 -14.93 -6.46
CA THR A 45 5.46 -14.78 -7.00
C THR A 45 5.67 -15.61 -8.26
N ALA A 46 6.67 -15.26 -9.06
CA ALA A 46 6.96 -15.91 -10.36
C ALA A 46 7.27 -17.41 -10.24
N ASP A 47 7.71 -17.89 -9.08
CA ASP A 47 7.94 -19.31 -8.77
C ASP A 47 6.66 -20.07 -8.40
N GLY A 48 5.49 -19.39 -8.44
CA GLY A 48 4.19 -19.94 -8.08
C GLY A 48 3.90 -19.93 -6.58
N GLY A 49 4.81 -19.42 -5.76
CA GLY A 49 4.61 -19.18 -4.34
C GLY A 49 3.89 -17.84 -4.06
N TYR A 50 4.04 -17.32 -2.83
CA TYR A 50 3.40 -16.07 -2.41
C TYR A 50 4.36 -15.26 -1.54
N ILE A 51 4.29 -13.94 -1.67
CA ILE A 51 4.92 -13.00 -0.77
C ILE A 51 3.85 -12.19 -0.04
N VAL A 52 4.00 -12.03 1.27
CA VAL A 52 3.04 -11.36 2.15
C VAL A 52 3.77 -10.30 2.95
N ALA A 53 3.16 -9.16 3.14
CA ALA A 53 3.65 -8.10 4.00
C ALA A 53 2.56 -7.61 4.96
N GLY A 54 3.00 -7.18 6.13
CA GLY A 54 2.16 -6.61 7.18
C GLY A 54 2.99 -6.21 8.38
N ASP A 55 2.45 -6.45 9.58
CA ASP A 55 3.17 -6.21 10.82
C ASP A 55 3.12 -7.43 11.76
N LYS A 56 4.10 -7.49 12.64
CA LYS A 56 4.20 -8.46 13.73
C LYS A 56 4.76 -7.79 14.98
N GLY A 57 3.88 -7.62 15.96
CA GLY A 57 4.26 -6.98 17.22
C GLY A 57 4.77 -5.54 17.05
N GLY A 58 4.38 -4.86 15.97
CA GLY A 58 4.78 -3.49 15.65
C GLY A 58 5.95 -3.37 14.68
N ASP A 59 6.55 -4.48 14.21
CA ASP A 59 7.60 -4.49 13.18
C ASP A 59 7.05 -4.93 11.82
N VAL A 60 7.63 -4.42 10.73
CA VAL A 60 7.37 -4.94 9.37
C VAL A 60 7.57 -6.44 9.35
N TYR A 61 6.56 -7.18 8.93
CA TYR A 61 6.59 -8.64 8.83
C TYR A 61 6.45 -9.10 7.39
N ILE A 62 7.43 -9.86 6.90
CA ILE A 62 7.45 -10.40 5.55
C ILE A 62 7.48 -11.93 5.61
N LEU A 63 6.53 -12.56 4.89
CA LEU A 63 6.42 -14.01 4.72
C LEU A 63 6.60 -14.38 3.26
N LYS A 64 7.56 -15.23 2.93
CA LYS A 64 7.63 -15.92 1.64
C LYS A 64 7.14 -17.34 1.83
N LEU A 65 6.14 -17.70 1.03
CA LEU A 65 5.51 -19.00 1.04
C LEU A 65 5.71 -19.70 -0.31
N ASN A 66 5.83 -21.04 -0.28
CA ASN A 66 5.76 -21.85 -1.48
C ASN A 66 4.29 -21.95 -1.98
N SER A 67 4.06 -22.62 -3.10
CA SER A 67 2.72 -22.80 -3.71
C SER A 67 1.72 -23.56 -2.82
N LYS A 68 2.18 -24.30 -1.80
CA LYS A 68 1.37 -25.02 -0.82
C LYS A 68 1.07 -24.19 0.44
N GLY A 69 1.52 -22.94 0.50
CA GLY A 69 1.38 -22.06 1.67
C GLY A 69 2.30 -22.46 2.83
N GLU A 70 3.41 -23.15 2.59
CA GLU A 70 4.42 -23.47 3.58
C GLU A 70 5.50 -22.37 3.59
N ILE A 71 5.99 -22.00 4.77
CA ILE A 71 7.00 -20.94 4.91
C ILE A 71 8.31 -21.40 4.29
N GLU A 72 8.82 -20.63 3.31
CA GLU A 72 10.17 -20.75 2.81
C GLU A 72 11.13 -19.92 3.65
N TRP A 73 10.73 -18.68 3.95
CA TRP A 73 11.41 -17.80 4.89
C TRP A 73 10.42 -16.76 5.45
N GLN A 74 10.77 -16.21 6.61
CA GLN A 74 10.07 -15.09 7.23
C GLN A 74 11.10 -14.14 7.84
N LYS A 75 10.79 -12.84 7.82
CA LYS A 75 11.67 -11.81 8.38
C LYS A 75 10.85 -10.66 8.97
N THR A 76 11.44 -10.02 9.97
CA THR A 76 10.94 -8.75 10.53
C THR A 76 11.98 -7.66 10.32
N PHE A 77 11.50 -6.44 10.14
CA PHE A 77 12.34 -5.25 9.97
C PHE A 77 11.71 -4.11 10.75
N GLY A 78 12.50 -3.43 11.56
CA GLY A 78 12.01 -2.34 12.39
C GLY A 78 13.08 -1.89 13.39
N GLY A 79 12.67 -1.05 14.33
CA GLY A 79 13.49 -0.52 15.42
C GLY A 79 12.72 -0.47 16.74
N ASP A 80 12.85 0.61 17.50
CA ASP A 80 12.21 0.72 18.82
C ASP A 80 10.75 1.22 18.75
N GLY A 81 10.29 1.69 17.58
CA GLY A 81 8.94 2.21 17.34
C GLY A 81 8.05 1.24 16.57
N PHE A 82 7.00 1.78 15.97
CA PHE A 82 6.14 1.00 15.07
C PHE A 82 6.64 1.11 13.63
N ASP A 83 6.68 -0.04 12.96
CA ASP A 83 7.10 -0.21 11.59
C ASP A 83 6.08 -1.10 10.86
N ILE A 84 5.28 -0.55 9.97
CA ILE A 84 4.15 -1.25 9.37
C ILE A 84 4.31 -1.29 7.85
N ALA A 85 4.23 -2.49 7.27
CA ALA A 85 4.14 -2.64 5.81
C ALA A 85 2.68 -2.63 5.35
N THR A 86 2.37 -1.79 4.37
CA THR A 86 1.04 -1.65 3.77
C THR A 86 0.95 -2.30 2.39
N SER A 87 2.06 -2.34 1.66
CA SER A 87 2.10 -2.80 0.26
C SER A 87 3.40 -3.53 -0.05
N ILE A 88 3.31 -4.61 -0.83
CA ILE A 88 4.46 -5.38 -1.32
C ILE A 88 4.28 -5.80 -2.76
N GLN A 89 5.36 -5.78 -3.53
CA GLN A 89 5.39 -6.29 -4.89
C GLN A 89 6.71 -7.03 -5.15
N GLN A 90 6.65 -8.15 -5.90
CA GLN A 90 7.84 -8.76 -6.48
C GLN A 90 8.38 -7.87 -7.60
N THR A 91 9.69 -7.62 -7.60
CA THR A 91 10.36 -6.81 -8.61
C THR A 91 10.91 -7.67 -9.74
N THR A 92 11.19 -7.06 -10.89
CA THR A 92 11.65 -7.75 -12.12
C THR A 92 13.00 -8.45 -11.97
N ASP A 93 13.80 -8.07 -10.97
CA ASP A 93 15.06 -8.73 -10.58
C ASP A 93 14.86 -9.98 -9.68
N GLY A 94 13.59 -10.34 -9.41
CA GLY A 94 13.21 -11.45 -8.53
C GLY A 94 13.24 -11.11 -7.04
N GLY A 95 13.60 -9.89 -6.66
CA GLY A 95 13.51 -9.38 -5.30
C GLY A 95 12.11 -8.84 -4.96
N PHE A 96 12.02 -7.98 -3.94
CA PHE A 96 10.76 -7.44 -3.46
C PHE A 96 10.91 -5.95 -3.10
N ILE A 97 9.87 -5.17 -3.39
CA ILE A 97 9.75 -3.79 -2.94
C ILE A 97 8.57 -3.69 -1.98
N ILE A 98 8.78 -3.07 -0.84
CA ILE A 98 7.81 -2.92 0.24
C ILE A 98 7.67 -1.44 0.56
N ALA A 99 6.45 -0.99 0.79
CA ALA A 99 6.15 0.34 1.29
C ALA A 99 5.29 0.25 2.55
N GLY A 100 5.39 1.28 3.37
CA GLY A 100 4.63 1.47 4.59
C GLY A 100 5.07 2.71 5.33
N TRP A 101 5.11 2.64 6.64
CA TRP A 101 5.55 3.73 7.49
C TRP A 101 6.36 3.24 8.68
N THR A 102 7.14 4.12 9.24
CA THR A 102 8.01 3.86 10.40
C THR A 102 7.96 5.00 11.40
N SER A 103 7.96 4.70 12.69
CA SER A 103 8.29 5.63 13.76
C SER A 103 9.61 5.29 14.44
N SER A 104 10.36 4.34 13.88
CA SER A 104 11.70 3.95 14.36
C SER A 104 12.83 4.71 13.69
N PHE A 105 12.60 5.18 12.46
CA PHE A 105 13.62 5.80 11.62
C PHE A 105 13.07 7.09 11.02
N GLY A 106 13.94 8.08 10.77
CA GLY A 106 13.55 9.35 10.14
C GLY A 106 13.30 10.47 11.15
N SER A 107 12.15 11.13 11.06
CA SER A 107 11.75 12.26 11.92
C SER A 107 11.20 11.81 13.29
N GLU A 108 10.68 12.74 14.10
CA GLU A 108 10.02 12.43 15.38
C GLU A 108 8.61 11.84 15.19
N GLU A 109 8.00 12.03 14.01
CA GLU A 109 6.68 11.51 13.66
C GLU A 109 6.84 10.26 12.76
N ALA A 110 5.75 9.77 12.18
CA ALA A 110 5.81 8.64 11.27
C ALA A 110 6.27 9.07 9.88
N ASP A 111 7.26 8.39 9.31
CA ASP A 111 7.78 8.60 7.96
C ASP A 111 7.42 7.46 7.01
N VAL A 112 7.26 7.76 5.72
CA VAL A 112 7.21 6.73 4.67
C VAL A 112 8.44 5.83 4.79
N TYR A 113 8.22 4.52 4.83
CA TYR A 113 9.28 3.53 4.91
C TYR A 113 9.27 2.63 3.67
N ILE A 114 10.38 2.62 2.94
CA ILE A 114 10.54 1.79 1.74
C ILE A 114 11.71 0.83 1.95
N LEU A 115 11.42 -0.47 1.73
CA LEU A 115 12.39 -1.55 1.79
C LEU A 115 12.52 -2.21 0.41
N LYS A 116 13.73 -2.30 -0.11
CA LYS A 116 14.06 -3.18 -1.24
C LYS A 116 14.82 -4.39 -0.72
N LEU A 117 14.27 -5.55 -0.99
CA LEU A 117 14.87 -6.83 -0.65
C LEU A 117 15.31 -7.58 -1.90
N ASN A 118 16.38 -8.36 -1.79
CA ASN A 118 16.74 -9.36 -2.78
C ASN A 118 15.80 -10.58 -2.70
N SER A 119 15.96 -11.55 -3.59
CA SER A 119 15.12 -12.77 -3.63
C SER A 119 15.21 -13.66 -2.38
N LYS A 120 16.24 -13.47 -1.53
CA LYS A 120 16.42 -14.19 -0.25
C LYS A 120 15.83 -13.41 0.93
N GLY A 121 15.19 -12.25 0.68
CA GLY A 121 14.67 -11.37 1.71
C GLY A 121 15.77 -10.63 2.49
N GLU A 122 16.96 -10.45 1.94
CA GLU A 122 18.02 -9.61 2.52
C GLU A 122 17.85 -8.18 2.01
N ILE A 123 18.15 -7.19 2.84
CA ILE A 123 18.02 -5.78 2.47
C ILE A 123 19.07 -5.41 1.42
N ASP A 124 18.62 -4.99 0.24
CA ASP A 124 19.47 -4.31 -0.75
C ASP A 124 19.65 -2.84 -0.36
N TRP A 125 18.53 -2.18 -0.02
CA TRP A 125 18.50 -0.83 0.53
C TRP A 125 17.19 -0.59 1.29
N GLN A 126 17.23 0.37 2.23
CA GLN A 126 16.07 0.91 2.92
C GLN A 126 16.14 2.43 2.94
N LYS A 127 14.99 3.10 2.89
CA LYS A 127 14.90 4.55 2.92
C LYS A 127 13.65 5.01 3.61
N THR A 128 13.74 6.18 4.25
CA THR A 128 12.61 6.92 4.79
C THR A 128 12.42 8.21 4.01
N PHE A 129 11.17 8.63 3.89
CA PHE A 129 10.78 9.89 3.25
C PHE A 129 9.71 10.54 4.11
N GLY A 130 9.90 11.80 4.38
CA GLY A 130 9.03 12.59 5.24
C GLY A 130 9.78 13.76 5.84
N ASP A 131 9.09 14.55 6.63
CA ASP A 131 9.66 15.64 7.39
C ASP A 131 9.14 15.64 8.86
N GLN A 132 8.67 16.75 9.39
CA GLN A 132 8.19 16.84 10.79
C GLN A 132 6.68 16.59 10.94
N VAL A 133 6.05 15.97 9.94
CA VAL A 133 4.63 15.61 9.95
C VAL A 133 4.48 14.12 9.70
N VAL A 134 3.25 13.60 9.82
CA VAL A 134 2.97 12.19 9.55
C VAL A 134 2.99 11.93 8.05
N ASP A 135 3.89 11.08 7.62
CA ASP A 135 4.05 10.62 6.25
C ASP A 135 3.89 9.10 6.18
N GLN A 136 2.92 8.62 5.40
CA GLN A 136 2.65 7.18 5.29
C GLN A 136 2.47 6.77 3.83
N ALA A 137 3.05 5.64 3.43
CA ALA A 137 2.77 5.03 2.14
C ALA A 137 1.68 3.97 2.28
N ASN A 138 0.73 3.97 1.35
CA ASN A 138 -0.36 2.99 1.28
C ASN A 138 -0.17 1.99 0.13
N SER A 139 0.49 2.40 -0.95
CA SER A 139 0.65 1.61 -2.16
C SER A 139 1.98 1.87 -2.83
N ILE A 140 2.61 0.83 -3.36
CA ILE A 140 3.84 0.91 -4.17
C ILE A 140 3.77 -0.02 -5.36
N GLN A 141 4.30 0.44 -6.50
CA GLN A 141 4.44 -0.38 -7.69
C GLN A 141 5.80 -0.11 -8.36
N GLN A 142 6.46 -1.17 -8.87
CA GLN A 142 7.61 -1.00 -9.76
C GLN A 142 7.14 -0.46 -11.11
N THR A 143 7.80 0.56 -11.61
CA THR A 143 7.52 1.20 -12.91
C THR A 143 8.34 0.57 -14.04
N LYS A 144 7.93 0.77 -15.31
CA LYS A 144 8.56 0.17 -16.50
C LYS A 144 10.02 0.58 -16.69
N ASP A 145 10.42 1.71 -16.13
CA ASP A 145 11.81 2.21 -16.12
C ASP A 145 12.70 1.55 -15.05
N GLY A 146 12.12 0.63 -14.26
CA GLY A 146 12.79 -0.05 -13.15
C GLY A 146 12.78 0.74 -11.84
N GLY A 147 12.22 1.94 -11.82
CA GLY A 147 11.98 2.73 -10.62
C GLY A 147 10.70 2.32 -9.89
N TYR A 148 10.16 3.21 -9.04
CA TYR A 148 8.98 2.91 -8.23
C TYR A 148 8.06 4.12 -8.16
N ILE A 149 6.76 3.87 -8.13
CA ILE A 149 5.74 4.88 -7.83
C ILE A 149 5.06 4.51 -6.51
N VAL A 150 4.92 5.47 -5.62
CA VAL A 150 4.36 5.32 -4.27
C VAL A 150 3.20 6.28 -4.12
N ALA A 151 2.15 5.87 -3.47
CA ALA A 151 1.05 6.73 -3.06
C ALA A 151 0.76 6.56 -1.58
N GLY A 152 0.34 7.64 -0.94
CA GLY A 152 0.05 7.65 0.48
C GLY A 152 -0.50 8.99 0.93
N VAL A 153 -0.07 9.45 2.08
CA VAL A 153 -0.51 10.67 2.74
C VAL A 153 0.66 11.39 3.38
N THR A 154 0.63 12.71 3.38
CA THR A 154 1.50 13.59 4.16
C THR A 154 0.66 14.63 4.88
N GLY A 155 1.06 15.07 6.06
CA GLY A 155 0.41 16.16 6.79
C GLY A 155 0.21 15.87 8.27
N SER A 156 -0.36 16.84 8.97
CA SER A 156 -0.49 16.81 10.42
C SER A 156 -1.92 16.48 10.87
N PHE A 157 -2.09 15.43 11.66
CA PHE A 157 -3.33 15.15 12.37
C PHE A 157 -3.74 16.29 13.36
N TRP A 158 -2.74 17.03 13.85
CA TRP A 158 -2.98 18.05 14.88
C TRP A 158 -3.65 19.31 14.33
N ILE A 159 -3.46 19.62 13.03
CA ILE A 159 -4.08 20.77 12.36
C ILE A 159 -5.19 20.36 11.38
N TRP A 160 -5.54 19.06 11.35
CA TRP A 160 -6.61 18.52 10.49
C TRP A 160 -6.36 18.76 8.99
N GLU A 161 -5.11 18.67 8.56
CA GLU A 161 -4.71 18.82 7.17
C GLU A 161 -3.80 17.65 6.79
N GLN A 162 -4.23 16.85 5.83
CA GLN A 162 -3.44 15.79 5.23
C GLN A 162 -3.69 15.76 3.72
N ASP A 163 -2.63 15.72 2.94
CA ASP A 163 -2.70 15.66 1.48
C ASP A 163 -2.30 14.28 0.95
N ALA A 164 -2.92 13.89 -0.15
CA ALA A 164 -2.45 12.74 -0.91
C ALA A 164 -1.02 12.96 -1.40
N TYR A 165 -0.12 12.06 -1.00
CA TYR A 165 1.31 12.15 -1.28
C TYR A 165 1.71 11.14 -2.34
N ILE A 166 2.32 11.59 -3.43
CA ILE A 166 2.79 10.74 -4.52
C ILE A 166 4.29 10.95 -4.73
N LEU A 167 5.03 9.84 -4.71
CA LEU A 167 6.47 9.78 -4.78
C LEU A 167 6.90 8.94 -5.97
N LYS A 168 7.69 9.47 -6.89
CA LYS A 168 8.38 8.71 -7.93
C LYS A 168 9.84 8.57 -7.57
N LEU A 169 10.29 7.32 -7.53
CA LEU A 169 11.67 6.96 -7.21
C LEU A 169 12.33 6.31 -8.42
N ASN A 170 13.63 6.51 -8.58
CA ASN A 170 14.44 5.73 -9.51
C ASN A 170 14.71 4.31 -8.94
N SER A 171 15.40 3.45 -9.70
CA SER A 171 15.72 2.08 -9.30
C SER A 171 16.62 1.96 -8.05
N LYS A 172 17.29 3.05 -7.64
CA LYS A 172 18.11 3.12 -6.42
C LYS A 172 17.33 3.68 -5.21
N GLY A 173 16.02 3.94 -5.38
CA GLY A 173 15.19 4.56 -4.36
C GLY A 173 15.51 6.05 -4.14
N GLU A 174 16.08 6.77 -5.10
CA GLU A 174 16.28 8.22 -5.04
C GLU A 174 15.08 8.93 -5.64
N ILE A 175 14.65 10.04 -5.04
CA ILE A 175 13.50 10.81 -5.50
C ILE A 175 13.77 11.41 -6.89
N GLU A 176 12.93 11.09 -7.87
CA GLU A 176 12.88 11.78 -9.15
C GLU A 176 11.93 12.98 -9.07
N TRP A 177 10.78 12.79 -8.45
CA TRP A 177 9.84 13.84 -8.10
C TRP A 177 8.93 13.39 -6.96
N GLN A 178 8.38 14.36 -6.24
CA GLN A 178 7.36 14.17 -5.22
C GLN A 178 6.33 15.28 -5.34
N LYS A 179 5.07 14.98 -5.06
CA LYS A 179 3.96 15.93 -5.16
C LYS A 179 2.87 15.60 -4.15
N THR A 180 2.20 16.65 -3.70
CA THR A 180 1.00 16.58 -2.87
C THR A 180 -0.21 17.03 -3.67
N PHE A 181 -1.36 16.45 -3.36
CA PHE A 181 -2.63 16.73 -4.00
C PHE A 181 -3.72 16.77 -2.93
N GLY A 182 -4.33 17.93 -2.75
CA GLY A 182 -5.36 18.13 -1.74
C GLY A 182 -5.79 19.60 -1.69
N GLY A 183 -6.40 19.98 -0.59
CA GLY A 183 -6.89 21.33 -0.27
C GLY A 183 -7.02 21.51 1.25
N ASP A 184 -8.12 22.08 1.73
CA ASP A 184 -8.30 22.46 3.15
C ASP A 184 -8.89 21.30 3.99
N GLY A 185 -8.51 20.05 3.77
CA GLY A 185 -9.07 18.90 4.48
C GLY A 185 -8.17 17.68 4.43
N PHE A 186 -8.76 16.51 4.66
CA PHE A 186 -8.07 15.25 4.50
C PHE A 186 -8.18 14.75 3.06
N ASP A 187 -7.05 14.50 2.44
CA ASP A 187 -6.92 13.93 1.11
C ASP A 187 -5.95 12.76 1.16
N ILE A 188 -6.38 11.56 0.84
CA ILE A 188 -5.56 10.36 1.01
C ILE A 188 -5.53 9.56 -0.28
N ALA A 189 -4.35 9.17 -0.74
CA ALA A 189 -4.19 8.20 -1.82
C ALA A 189 -3.99 6.80 -1.23
N THR A 190 -4.88 5.86 -1.57
CA THR A 190 -4.88 4.48 -1.07
C THR A 190 -4.25 3.50 -2.06
N SER A 191 -4.33 3.80 -3.35
CA SER A 191 -3.88 2.92 -4.43
C SER A 191 -3.30 3.71 -5.58
N ILE A 192 -2.24 3.19 -6.21
CA ILE A 192 -1.62 3.78 -7.40
C ILE A 192 -1.14 2.72 -8.37
N GLN A 193 -1.25 3.00 -9.66
CA GLN A 193 -0.75 2.15 -10.73
C GLN A 193 -0.15 2.98 -11.85
N GLN A 194 0.95 2.50 -12.47
CA GLN A 194 1.44 3.04 -13.73
C GLN A 194 0.50 2.65 -14.86
N THR A 195 0.09 3.60 -15.68
CA THR A 195 -0.79 3.40 -16.83
C THR A 195 -0.01 3.03 -18.10
N THR A 196 -0.71 2.51 -19.13
CA THR A 196 -0.09 2.05 -20.38
C THR A 196 0.56 3.18 -21.17
N ASP A 197 0.08 4.43 -21.01
CA ASP A 197 0.63 5.66 -21.60
C ASP A 197 1.90 6.17 -20.91
N GLY A 198 2.33 5.50 -19.84
CA GLY A 198 3.50 5.88 -19.04
C GLY A 198 3.20 6.89 -17.93
N GLY A 199 1.96 7.34 -17.79
CA GLY A 199 1.49 8.15 -16.66
C GLY A 199 1.10 7.29 -15.46
N TYR A 200 0.29 7.83 -14.55
CA TYR A 200 -0.15 7.15 -13.33
C TYR A 200 -1.63 7.40 -13.07
N ILE A 201 -2.29 6.43 -12.47
CA ILE A 201 -3.64 6.57 -11.94
C ILE A 201 -3.62 6.25 -10.45
N ALA A 202 -4.13 7.16 -9.63
CA ALA A 202 -4.27 6.99 -8.19
C ALA A 202 -5.74 7.08 -7.80
N ALA A 203 -6.10 6.40 -6.73
CA ALA A 203 -7.41 6.51 -6.11
C ALA A 203 -7.28 6.62 -4.59
N GLY A 204 -8.30 7.19 -3.97
CA GLY A 204 -8.41 7.39 -2.54
C GLY A 204 -9.68 8.12 -2.18
N TRP A 205 -9.61 9.03 -1.23
CA TRP A 205 -10.74 9.86 -0.83
C TRP A 205 -10.30 11.28 -0.48
N THR A 206 -11.23 12.21 -0.49
CA THR A 206 -11.00 13.65 -0.31
C THR A 206 -12.11 14.31 0.51
N GLU A 207 -11.73 15.17 1.43
CA GLU A 207 -12.63 16.16 2.07
C GLU A 207 -12.60 17.50 1.34
N SER A 208 -11.52 17.76 0.58
CA SER A 208 -11.29 19.05 -0.07
C SER A 208 -12.13 19.27 -1.33
N PHE A 209 -12.54 18.18 -1.98
CA PHE A 209 -13.25 18.24 -3.27
C PHE A 209 -14.50 17.36 -3.23
N GLY A 210 -15.54 17.76 -3.99
CA GLY A 210 -16.78 16.98 -4.08
C GLY A 210 -17.93 17.58 -3.28
N SER A 211 -18.81 16.73 -2.76
CA SER A 211 -20.02 17.16 -2.05
C SER A 211 -20.33 16.25 -0.88
N GLY A 212 -20.19 16.71 0.34
CA GLY A 212 -20.51 15.92 1.54
C GLY A 212 -19.36 15.84 2.50
N GLU A 213 -19.22 14.69 3.17
CA GLU A 213 -18.15 14.45 4.18
C GLU A 213 -16.83 14.12 3.46
N TYR A 214 -16.69 12.89 2.90
CA TYR A 214 -15.60 12.57 1.96
C TYR A 214 -16.18 11.99 0.67
N ASP A 215 -15.51 12.26 -0.45
CA ASP A 215 -15.80 11.64 -1.73
C ASP A 215 -14.65 10.77 -2.21
N ALA A 216 -14.97 9.67 -2.89
CA ALA A 216 -13.95 8.88 -3.58
C ALA A 216 -13.23 9.76 -4.60
N TYR A 217 -11.90 9.78 -4.53
CA TYR A 217 -11.04 10.64 -5.32
C TYR A 217 -10.20 9.83 -6.31
N VAL A 218 -10.23 10.22 -7.57
CA VAL A 218 -9.43 9.59 -8.64
C VAL A 218 -8.60 10.65 -9.35
N LEU A 219 -7.30 10.41 -9.44
CA LEU A 219 -6.30 11.32 -9.95
C LEU A 219 -5.49 10.68 -11.06
N LYS A 220 -5.59 11.20 -12.30
CA LYS A 220 -4.75 10.78 -13.43
C LYS A 220 -3.61 11.78 -13.61
N LEU A 221 -2.40 11.25 -13.62
CA LEU A 221 -1.16 12.01 -13.79
C LEU A 221 -0.45 11.59 -15.08
N ASN A 222 0.26 12.52 -15.70
CA ASN A 222 1.22 12.20 -16.75
C ASN A 222 2.53 11.62 -16.13
N SER A 223 3.49 11.25 -16.96
CA SER A 223 4.77 10.67 -16.51
C SER A 223 5.64 11.61 -15.65
N LYS A 224 5.36 12.91 -15.64
CA LYS A 224 6.04 13.92 -14.82
C LYS A 224 5.31 14.21 -13.50
N GLY A 225 4.22 13.49 -13.22
CA GLY A 225 3.36 13.72 -12.07
C GLY A 225 2.49 14.99 -12.18
N GLU A 226 2.25 15.52 -13.40
CA GLU A 226 1.34 16.64 -13.61
C GLU A 226 -0.07 16.09 -13.80
N VAL A 227 -1.09 16.79 -13.24
CA VAL A 227 -2.47 16.37 -13.31
C VAL A 227 -2.98 16.49 -14.74
N GLU A 228 -3.44 15.38 -15.32
CA GLU A 228 -4.18 15.39 -16.57
C GLU A 228 -5.68 15.61 -16.33
N TRP A 229 -6.21 14.91 -15.33
CA TRP A 229 -7.56 15.12 -14.82
C TRP A 229 -7.68 14.57 -13.40
N GLN A 230 -8.66 15.09 -12.67
CA GLN A 230 -9.10 14.58 -11.37
C GLN A 230 -10.61 14.49 -11.34
N LYS A 231 -11.15 13.55 -10.59
CA LYS A 231 -12.59 13.30 -10.44
C LYS A 231 -12.90 12.88 -9.01
N THR A 232 -14.03 13.34 -8.53
CA THR A 232 -14.66 12.87 -7.30
C THR A 232 -15.94 12.13 -7.62
N PHE A 233 -16.23 11.11 -6.84
CA PHE A 233 -17.42 10.27 -6.95
C PHE A 233 -17.98 10.02 -5.56
N GLY A 234 -19.18 10.49 -5.33
CA GLY A 234 -19.84 10.35 -4.03
C GLY A 234 -21.13 11.15 -3.96
N GLY A 235 -21.64 11.31 -2.77
CA GLY A 235 -22.86 12.02 -2.49
C GLY A 235 -22.75 12.89 -1.24
N LYS A 236 -23.69 12.77 -0.28
CA LYS A 236 -23.69 13.61 0.93
C LYS A 236 -22.95 13.01 2.12
N ASP A 237 -22.74 11.72 2.09
CA ASP A 237 -22.10 10.97 3.16
C ASP A 237 -20.67 10.54 2.71
N TYR A 238 -20.11 9.56 3.41
CA TYR A 238 -18.73 9.07 3.21
C TYR A 238 -18.64 8.13 2.01
N ASP A 239 -17.71 8.40 1.11
CA ASP A 239 -17.41 7.58 -0.06
C ASP A 239 -15.89 7.46 -0.23
N GLU A 240 -15.35 6.24 -0.26
CA GLU A 240 -13.92 5.99 -0.36
C GLU A 240 -13.60 5.04 -1.51
N ALA A 241 -12.51 5.29 -2.22
CA ALA A 241 -11.89 4.35 -3.14
C ALA A 241 -10.67 3.71 -2.47
N ASN A 242 -10.63 2.37 -2.44
CA ASN A 242 -9.53 1.62 -1.80
C ASN A 242 -8.57 0.98 -2.80
N SER A 243 -9.02 0.79 -4.04
CA SER A 243 -8.22 0.15 -5.09
C SER A 243 -8.63 0.69 -6.46
N ILE A 244 -7.64 0.82 -7.34
CA ILE A 244 -7.84 1.19 -8.74
C ILE A 244 -6.96 0.36 -9.65
N GLN A 245 -7.50 0.00 -10.80
CA GLN A 245 -6.76 -0.70 -11.84
C GLN A 245 -7.15 -0.17 -13.23
N GLN A 246 -6.15 -0.04 -14.11
CA GLN A 246 -6.43 0.21 -15.53
C GLN A 246 -6.96 -1.07 -16.20
N THR A 247 -8.05 -0.95 -16.95
CA THR A 247 -8.63 -2.04 -17.72
C THR A 247 -7.98 -2.18 -19.09
N THR A 248 -8.15 -3.33 -19.74
CA THR A 248 -7.52 -3.64 -21.04
C THR A 248 -8.02 -2.78 -22.20
N ASP A 249 -9.21 -2.18 -22.06
CA ASP A 249 -9.80 -1.22 -23.01
C ASP A 249 -9.32 0.23 -22.81
N GLY A 250 -8.41 0.43 -21.82
CA GLY A 250 -7.85 1.74 -21.49
C GLY A 250 -8.67 2.53 -20.46
N GLY A 251 -9.79 2.01 -19.99
CA GLY A 251 -10.57 2.55 -18.88
C GLY A 251 -9.96 2.24 -17.52
N TYR A 252 -10.75 2.45 -16.45
CA TYR A 252 -10.35 2.19 -15.07
C TYR A 252 -11.48 1.53 -14.31
N ILE A 253 -11.14 0.59 -13.43
CA ILE A 253 -12.07 0.02 -12.46
C ILE A 253 -11.63 0.42 -11.06
N VAL A 254 -12.57 0.88 -10.26
CA VAL A 254 -12.36 1.35 -8.88
C VAL A 254 -13.22 0.50 -7.95
N ALA A 255 -12.65 0.10 -6.83
CA ALA A 255 -13.37 -0.57 -5.75
C ALA A 255 -13.17 0.20 -4.45
N GLY A 256 -14.24 0.29 -3.68
CA GLY A 256 -14.26 1.00 -2.41
C GLY A 256 -15.58 0.76 -1.68
N TRP A 257 -15.97 1.67 -0.81
CA TRP A 257 -17.24 1.62 -0.14
C TRP A 257 -17.95 2.99 -0.18
N THR A 258 -19.26 2.98 0.02
CA THR A 258 -20.11 4.16 -0.05
C THR A 258 -21.18 4.12 1.05
N LYS A 259 -21.50 5.27 1.62
CA LYS A 259 -22.73 5.49 2.41
C LYS A 259 -23.75 6.34 1.64
N SER A 260 -23.35 6.96 0.54
CA SER A 260 -24.20 7.86 -0.25
C SER A 260 -25.12 7.11 -1.21
N PHE A 261 -24.75 5.89 -1.63
CA PHE A 261 -25.48 5.06 -2.57
C PHE A 261 -25.76 3.69 -1.96
N GLY A 262 -27.00 3.32 -1.88
CA GLY A 262 -27.47 2.05 -1.36
C GLY A 262 -28.96 2.09 -1.05
N SER A 263 -29.64 0.97 -1.23
CA SER A 263 -31.06 0.81 -0.90
C SER A 263 -31.21 0.32 0.52
#